data_9b967cac524fb1a6971883f5b1ed9c84
#
_entry.id   9b967cac524fb1a6971883f5b1ed9c84
#
_cell.length_a   1.000
_cell.length_b   1.000
_cell.length_c   1.000
_cell.angle_alpha   90.00
_cell.angle_beta   90.00
_cell.angle_gamma   90.00
#
_symmetry.space_group_name_H-M   'P 1'
#
loop_
_entity.id
_entity.type
_entity.pdbx_description
1 polymer ?
#
loop_
_entity_poly.entity_id
_entity_poly.type
_entity_poly.pdbx_seq_one_letter_code
_entity_poly.pdbx_strand_id
1 'polypeptide(L)'
;MAQKTSINIKPCNIGSSEAHNKRTAEYLAHINKERLYVRTDLMASNEVWVAPELGNSSLTDRYNQIAQMVKEKTGRKMQTKDRERMNKKTGKVTIVRGSTPLKEGVVVIKDDTTLEQLQHFCEECKEHWGITALQIFIHRDEGHYGNLGDTATWMPNLHAHIVWDWMNHDTGKSCKLDEKCMGEMQTLLAECLEMERGISKDLTGKKHLERTDFIIAKQKQEAEQAKAEKEKAVTAKAKAEAERNSIEVENKAKSERSAALDSEIADKQKKRDAIRRNMVDGILDSVGLSLIHISE
;
A
#
# COMPACT_ATOMS: atom_id res chain seq x y z
N MET A 1 -12.09 -6.59 5.43
CA MET A 1 -11.42 -7.61 4.61
C MET A 1 -10.43 -8.32 5.52
N ALA A 2 -10.39 -9.64 5.51
CA ALA A 2 -9.41 -10.38 6.29
C ALA A 2 -7.99 -10.02 5.82
N GLN A 3 -7.07 -9.89 6.77
CA GLN A 3 -5.68 -9.55 6.47
C GLN A 3 -4.95 -10.79 5.93
N LYS A 4 -4.12 -10.59 4.90
CA LYS A 4 -3.37 -11.67 4.25
C LYS A 4 -1.96 -11.77 4.80
N THR A 5 -1.51 -13.00 5.04
CA THR A 5 -0.13 -13.29 5.42
C THR A 5 0.66 -13.93 4.28
N SER A 6 1.95 -13.78 4.34
CA SER A 6 2.92 -14.49 3.49
C SER A 6 4.30 -14.48 4.13
N ILE A 7 5.13 -15.46 3.79
CA ILE A 7 6.55 -15.49 4.17
C ILE A 7 7.43 -15.45 2.92
N ASN A 8 8.47 -14.63 2.95
CA ASN A 8 9.51 -14.59 1.92
C ASN A 8 10.85 -14.96 2.54
N ILE A 9 11.43 -16.08 2.10
CA ILE A 9 12.64 -16.65 2.68
C ILE A 9 13.82 -16.44 1.72
N LYS A 10 14.91 -15.88 2.23
CA LYS A 10 16.17 -15.62 1.51
C LYS A 10 17.38 -16.09 2.32
N PRO A 11 18.55 -16.24 1.70
CA PRO A 11 19.80 -16.35 2.44
C PRO A 11 19.95 -15.22 3.46
N CYS A 12 20.25 -15.54 4.72
CA CYS A 12 20.46 -14.55 5.76
C CYS A 12 21.77 -13.79 5.53
N ASN A 13 21.68 -12.46 5.44
CA ASN A 13 22.85 -11.59 5.54
C ASN A 13 23.08 -11.28 7.04
N ILE A 14 23.93 -12.07 7.69
CA ILE A 14 24.08 -12.09 9.14
C ILE A 14 24.24 -10.69 9.73
N GLY A 15 25.19 -9.90 9.22
CA GLY A 15 25.48 -8.58 9.79
C GLY A 15 24.33 -7.59 9.66
N SER A 16 23.72 -7.49 8.47
CA SER A 16 22.60 -6.57 8.26
C SER A 16 21.32 -7.05 8.92
N SER A 17 21.08 -8.37 8.97
CA SER A 17 19.95 -8.98 9.65
C SER A 17 20.00 -8.71 11.16
N GLU A 18 21.13 -9.01 11.81
CA GLU A 18 21.29 -8.73 13.25
C GLU A 18 21.14 -7.24 13.59
N ALA A 19 21.73 -6.36 12.77
CA ALA A 19 21.64 -4.92 12.98
C ALA A 19 20.20 -4.41 12.86
N HIS A 20 19.46 -4.87 11.85
CA HIS A 20 18.06 -4.54 11.62
C HIS A 20 17.17 -5.10 12.75
N ASN A 21 17.28 -6.41 13.00
CA ASN A 21 16.39 -7.11 13.92
C ASN A 21 16.57 -6.65 15.39
N LYS A 22 17.80 -6.35 15.77
CA LYS A 22 18.14 -5.86 17.12
C LYS A 22 18.05 -4.33 17.26
N ARG A 23 17.69 -3.59 16.19
CA ARG A 23 17.61 -2.12 16.21
C ARG A 23 18.89 -1.48 16.73
N THR A 24 20.06 -1.92 16.23
CA THR A 24 21.32 -1.35 16.71
C THR A 24 21.40 0.16 16.46
N ALA A 25 22.13 0.87 17.31
CA ALA A 25 22.28 2.32 17.18
C ALA A 25 22.85 2.74 15.82
N GLU A 26 23.79 1.95 15.28
CA GLU A 26 24.33 2.15 13.93
C GLU A 26 23.25 2.00 12.85
N TYR A 27 22.43 0.95 12.93
CA TYR A 27 21.33 0.75 12.00
C TYR A 27 20.36 1.93 12.04
N LEU A 28 19.94 2.35 13.22
CA LEU A 28 19.02 3.49 13.41
C LEU A 28 19.59 4.81 12.89
N ALA A 29 20.91 5.02 13.02
CA ALA A 29 21.59 6.23 12.52
C ALA A 29 21.64 6.28 10.98
N HIS A 30 21.67 5.12 10.30
CA HIS A 30 21.82 5.03 8.84
C HIS A 30 20.49 4.79 8.11
N ILE A 31 19.37 4.67 8.82
CA ILE A 31 18.06 4.54 8.17
C ILE A 31 17.74 5.80 7.34
N ASN A 32 17.38 5.59 6.08
CA ASN A 32 16.83 6.66 5.24
C ASN A 32 15.41 7.01 5.70
N LYS A 33 15.30 8.04 6.53
CA LYS A 33 14.05 8.50 7.15
C LYS A 33 13.00 9.01 6.16
N GLU A 34 13.38 9.27 4.91
CA GLU A 34 12.43 9.66 3.86
C GLU A 34 11.62 8.48 3.31
N ARG A 35 12.12 7.26 3.48
CA ARG A 35 11.53 6.05 2.88
C ARG A 35 11.04 5.03 3.88
N LEU A 36 11.66 4.97 5.05
CA LEU A 36 11.31 4.07 6.13
C LEU A 36 11.45 4.81 7.44
N TYR A 37 10.39 4.75 8.22
CA TYR A 37 10.43 5.20 9.60
C TYR A 37 10.49 4.01 10.55
N VAL A 38 11.42 4.11 11.52
CA VAL A 38 11.33 3.34 12.75
C VAL A 38 10.92 4.33 13.85
N ARG A 39 9.77 4.09 14.44
CA ARG A 39 9.27 4.86 15.56
C ARG A 39 9.91 4.32 16.84
N THR A 40 10.92 5.03 17.34
CA THR A 40 11.65 4.63 18.55
C THR A 40 10.76 4.59 19.79
N ASP A 41 9.67 5.36 19.81
CA ASP A 41 8.66 5.33 20.87
C ASP A 41 7.80 4.05 20.87
N LEU A 42 7.75 3.32 19.73
CA LEU A 42 7.05 2.03 19.61
C LEU A 42 7.98 0.81 19.74
N MET A 43 9.29 1.00 19.85
CA MET A 43 10.24 -0.13 19.96
C MET A 43 9.95 -1.05 21.15
N ALA A 44 9.35 -0.53 22.21
CA ALA A 44 8.95 -1.33 23.38
C ALA A 44 7.83 -2.34 23.08
N SER A 45 7.13 -2.19 21.96
CA SER A 45 6.10 -3.13 21.49
C SER A 45 6.64 -4.27 20.63
N ASN A 46 7.93 -4.23 20.29
CA ASN A 46 8.59 -5.31 19.57
C ASN A 46 8.82 -6.50 20.51
N GLU A 47 8.71 -7.70 19.94
CA GLU A 47 8.92 -8.94 20.68
C GLU A 47 10.08 -9.73 20.10
N VAL A 48 10.79 -10.46 20.94
CA VAL A 48 11.97 -11.24 20.53
C VAL A 48 11.92 -12.60 21.19
N TRP A 49 12.18 -13.64 20.41
CA TRP A 49 12.47 -14.97 20.89
C TRP A 49 13.79 -15.48 20.31
N VAL A 50 14.58 -16.14 21.14
CA VAL A 50 15.84 -16.77 20.75
C VAL A 50 15.79 -18.23 21.18
N ALA A 51 16.12 -19.12 20.25
CA ALA A 51 16.14 -20.55 20.51
C ALA A 51 17.14 -20.88 21.66
N PRO A 52 16.77 -21.75 22.58
CA PRO A 52 17.69 -22.17 23.67
C PRO A 52 19.04 -22.70 23.16
N GLU A 53 19.04 -23.37 22.00
CA GLU A 53 20.24 -23.91 21.36
C GLU A 53 21.20 -22.83 20.84
N LEU A 54 20.68 -21.64 20.52
CA LEU A 54 21.49 -20.49 20.14
C LEU A 54 22.04 -19.80 21.42
N GLY A 55 21.22 -19.68 22.46
CA GLY A 55 21.58 -19.03 23.70
C GLY A 55 22.10 -17.61 23.49
N ASN A 56 23.28 -17.31 23.98
CA ASN A 56 23.97 -16.04 23.81
C ASN A 56 24.90 -16.00 22.59
N SER A 57 24.96 -17.06 21.78
CA SER A 57 25.82 -17.11 20.61
C SER A 57 25.30 -16.17 19.51
N SER A 58 26.22 -15.55 18.78
CA SER A 58 25.87 -14.77 17.59
C SER A 58 25.47 -15.69 16.42
N LEU A 59 24.79 -15.14 15.43
CA LEU A 59 24.53 -15.87 14.18
C LEU A 59 25.83 -16.23 13.44
N THR A 60 26.89 -15.43 13.61
CA THR A 60 28.23 -15.73 13.10
C THR A 60 28.82 -16.97 13.78
N ASP A 61 28.70 -17.09 15.10
CA ASP A 61 29.16 -18.27 15.82
C ASP A 61 28.38 -19.51 15.39
N ARG A 62 27.03 -19.38 15.25
CA ARG A 62 26.20 -20.46 14.74
C ARG A 62 26.59 -20.88 13.32
N TYR A 63 26.85 -19.94 12.44
CA TYR A 63 27.35 -20.23 11.10
C TYR A 63 28.66 -21.03 11.13
N ASN A 64 29.61 -20.65 12.00
CA ASN A 64 30.89 -21.35 12.18
C ASN A 64 30.69 -22.76 12.74
N GLN A 65 29.79 -22.94 13.71
CA GLN A 65 29.40 -24.25 14.24
C GLN A 65 28.83 -25.15 13.14
N ILE A 66 27.94 -24.63 12.30
CA ILE A 66 27.37 -25.35 11.16
C ILE A 66 28.49 -25.74 10.16
N ALA A 67 29.38 -24.81 9.85
CA ALA A 67 30.51 -25.12 8.93
C ALA A 67 31.41 -26.24 9.46
N GLN A 68 31.68 -26.26 10.75
CA GLN A 68 32.43 -27.33 11.42
C GLN A 68 31.65 -28.66 11.39
N MET A 69 30.36 -28.65 11.72
CA MET A 69 29.47 -29.81 11.67
C MET A 69 29.44 -30.42 10.26
N VAL A 70 29.30 -29.58 9.22
CA VAL A 70 29.34 -30.04 7.81
C VAL A 70 30.64 -30.74 7.49
N LYS A 71 31.78 -30.20 7.95
CA LYS A 71 33.10 -30.82 7.75
C LYS A 71 33.20 -32.19 8.45
N GLU A 72 32.70 -32.30 9.67
CA GLU A 72 32.70 -33.55 10.45
C GLU A 72 31.81 -34.63 9.82
N LYS A 73 30.59 -34.24 9.43
CA LYS A 73 29.59 -35.19 8.85
C LYS A 73 29.91 -35.60 7.41
N THR A 74 30.48 -34.70 6.61
CA THR A 74 30.68 -34.97 5.18
C THR A 74 32.16 -35.21 4.79
N GLY A 75 33.09 -34.99 5.69
CA GLY A 75 34.56 -35.04 5.41
C GLY A 75 35.03 -33.88 4.52
N ARG A 76 34.19 -32.89 4.21
CA ARG A 76 34.50 -31.78 3.28
C ARG A 76 34.15 -30.44 3.91
N LYS A 77 34.93 -29.42 3.59
CA LYS A 77 34.59 -28.05 3.95
C LYS A 77 33.30 -27.61 3.26
N MET A 78 32.47 -26.88 3.97
CA MET A 78 31.27 -26.28 3.42
C MET A 78 31.63 -25.34 2.26
N GLN A 79 30.99 -25.50 1.12
CA GLN A 79 31.18 -24.64 -0.05
C GLN A 79 30.45 -23.31 0.19
N THR A 80 31.18 -22.21 0.31
CA THR A 80 30.62 -20.89 0.62
C THR A 80 30.42 -20.00 -0.61
N LYS A 81 31.05 -20.35 -1.76
CA LYS A 81 30.99 -19.59 -3.02
C LYS A 81 30.39 -20.43 -4.12
N ASP A 82 29.73 -19.78 -5.05
CA ASP A 82 29.30 -20.41 -6.31
C ASP A 82 30.50 -20.93 -7.08
N ARG A 83 30.34 -22.05 -7.75
CA ARG A 83 31.37 -22.61 -8.64
C ARG A 83 30.75 -23.19 -9.91
N GLU A 84 31.47 -23.07 -11.00
CA GLU A 84 31.14 -23.76 -12.25
C GLU A 84 31.48 -25.24 -12.17
N ARG A 85 30.60 -26.06 -12.68
CA ARG A 85 30.78 -27.49 -12.88
C ARG A 85 30.53 -27.85 -14.34
N MET A 86 31.56 -28.27 -15.04
CA MET A 86 31.43 -28.80 -16.41
C MET A 86 31.11 -30.28 -16.36
N ASN A 87 30.06 -30.68 -17.07
CA ASN A 87 29.80 -32.09 -17.31
C ASN A 87 30.77 -32.62 -18.38
N LYS A 88 31.69 -33.51 -17.99
CA LYS A 88 32.73 -34.03 -18.88
C LYS A 88 32.21 -34.80 -20.12
N LYS A 89 30.94 -35.31 -20.04
CA LYS A 89 30.34 -36.06 -21.16
C LYS A 89 29.62 -35.15 -22.16
N THR A 90 28.98 -34.11 -21.68
CA THR A 90 28.10 -33.24 -22.48
C THR A 90 28.68 -31.86 -22.74
N GLY A 91 29.81 -31.49 -22.11
CA GLY A 91 30.38 -30.16 -22.14
C GLY A 91 29.52 -29.07 -21.43
N LYS A 92 28.34 -29.44 -20.92
CA LYS A 92 27.40 -28.48 -20.28
C LYS A 92 27.99 -27.94 -18.99
N VAL A 93 28.08 -26.62 -18.90
CA VAL A 93 28.47 -25.92 -17.68
C VAL A 93 27.22 -25.65 -16.84
N THR A 94 27.29 -25.98 -15.56
CA THR A 94 26.25 -25.69 -14.57
C THR A 94 26.86 -24.96 -13.38
N ILE A 95 26.15 -23.97 -12.81
CA ILE A 95 26.57 -23.29 -11.59
C ILE A 95 26.07 -24.09 -10.39
N VAL A 96 27.03 -24.53 -9.57
CA VAL A 96 26.71 -25.11 -8.26
C VAL A 96 26.78 -23.97 -7.23
N ARG A 97 25.65 -23.66 -6.66
CA ARG A 97 25.51 -22.55 -5.68
C ARG A 97 26.26 -22.85 -4.40
N GLY A 98 26.77 -21.79 -3.78
CA GLY A 98 27.31 -21.85 -2.43
C GLY A 98 26.22 -22.23 -1.42
N SER A 99 26.65 -22.83 -0.32
CA SER A 99 25.74 -23.16 0.79
C SER A 99 25.26 -21.89 1.49
N THR A 100 23.96 -21.85 1.78
CA THR A 100 23.33 -20.79 2.57
C THR A 100 22.66 -21.44 3.77
N PRO A 101 23.47 -21.84 4.79
CA PRO A 101 22.97 -22.62 5.93
C PRO A 101 21.99 -21.84 6.79
N LEU A 102 22.17 -20.52 6.90
CA LEU A 102 21.23 -19.65 7.57
C LEU A 102 20.35 -18.94 6.53
N LYS A 103 19.05 -18.93 6.78
CA LYS A 103 18.08 -18.20 5.98
C LYS A 103 17.23 -17.30 6.87
N GLU A 104 16.72 -16.24 6.31
CA GLU A 104 15.82 -15.31 6.95
C GLU A 104 14.49 -15.26 6.20
N GLY A 105 13.40 -15.41 6.93
CA GLY A 105 12.05 -15.26 6.45
C GLY A 105 11.43 -13.96 6.96
N VAL A 106 10.88 -13.15 6.07
CA VAL A 106 10.07 -11.99 6.44
C VAL A 106 8.61 -12.39 6.31
N VAL A 107 7.88 -12.28 7.42
CA VAL A 107 6.48 -12.68 7.57
C VAL A 107 5.62 -11.45 7.70
N VAL A 108 4.54 -11.35 6.91
CA VAL A 108 3.51 -10.33 7.12
C VAL A 108 2.58 -10.80 8.24
N ILE A 109 2.40 -9.95 9.25
CA ILE A 109 1.58 -10.26 10.43
C ILE A 109 0.45 -9.24 10.60
N LYS A 110 -0.51 -9.54 11.47
CA LYS A 110 -1.55 -8.61 11.94
C LYS A 110 -1.17 -8.05 13.32
N ASP A 111 -1.90 -7.06 13.79
CA ASP A 111 -1.57 -6.34 15.03
C ASP A 111 -1.61 -7.25 16.26
N ASP A 112 -2.56 -8.18 16.29
CA ASP A 112 -2.76 -9.15 17.37
C ASP A 112 -2.01 -10.49 17.18
N THR A 113 -1.11 -10.58 16.20
CA THR A 113 -0.24 -11.77 16.04
C THR A 113 0.67 -11.90 17.26
N THR A 114 0.69 -13.09 17.86
CA THR A 114 1.51 -13.36 19.05
C THR A 114 2.80 -14.10 18.72
N LEU A 115 3.74 -14.02 19.64
CA LEU A 115 5.00 -14.75 19.55
C LEU A 115 4.77 -16.27 19.56
N GLU A 116 3.81 -16.75 20.36
CA GLU A 116 3.44 -18.17 20.46
C GLU A 116 2.92 -18.72 19.14
N GLN A 117 2.14 -17.94 18.38
CA GLN A 117 1.67 -18.35 17.04
C GLN A 117 2.85 -18.56 16.08
N LEU A 118 3.84 -17.67 16.12
CA LEU A 118 5.04 -17.81 15.30
C LEU A 118 5.95 -18.95 15.76
N GLN A 119 6.05 -19.19 17.07
CA GLN A 119 6.79 -20.33 17.62
C GLN A 119 6.13 -21.66 17.19
N HIS A 120 4.81 -21.75 17.29
CA HIS A 120 4.06 -22.92 16.82
C HIS A 120 4.29 -23.16 15.32
N PHE A 121 4.21 -22.12 14.48
CA PHE A 121 4.57 -22.24 13.06
C PHE A 121 6.01 -22.76 12.87
N CYS A 122 6.96 -22.32 13.69
CA CYS A 122 8.34 -22.78 13.61
C CYS A 122 8.51 -24.24 14.02
N GLU A 123 7.76 -24.68 15.02
CA GLU A 123 7.75 -26.08 15.47
C GLU A 123 7.20 -26.99 14.37
N GLU A 124 6.09 -26.65 13.76
CA GLU A 124 5.52 -27.34 12.61
C GLU A 124 6.49 -27.40 11.43
N CYS A 125 7.18 -26.30 11.12
CA CYS A 125 8.22 -26.29 10.09
C CYS A 125 9.38 -27.24 10.40
N LYS A 126 9.75 -27.39 11.66
CA LYS A 126 10.79 -28.34 12.09
C LYS A 126 10.31 -29.77 11.91
N GLU A 127 9.08 -30.08 12.28
CA GLU A 127 8.48 -31.40 12.12
C GLU A 127 8.33 -31.80 10.66
N HIS A 128 7.80 -30.90 9.83
CA HIS A 128 7.51 -31.19 8.41
C HIS A 128 8.76 -31.20 7.52
N TRP A 129 9.73 -30.30 7.77
CA TRP A 129 10.84 -30.08 6.82
C TRP A 129 12.23 -30.12 7.46
N GLY A 130 12.33 -30.31 8.79
CA GLY A 130 13.61 -30.41 9.49
C GLY A 130 14.39 -29.09 9.58
N ILE A 131 13.77 -27.96 9.28
CA ILE A 131 14.37 -26.63 9.45
C ILE A 131 14.12 -26.12 10.85
N THR A 132 15.13 -25.53 11.49
CA THR A 132 15.03 -25.10 12.88
C THR A 132 15.09 -23.58 12.98
N ALA A 133 14.11 -22.95 13.62
CA ALA A 133 14.16 -21.53 13.91
C ALA A 133 15.18 -21.25 15.02
N LEU A 134 15.99 -20.21 14.82
CA LEU A 134 17.01 -19.73 15.75
C LEU A 134 16.57 -18.45 16.47
N GLN A 135 15.86 -17.57 15.78
CA GLN A 135 15.40 -16.29 16.30
C GLN A 135 14.09 -15.90 15.64
N ILE A 136 13.22 -15.24 16.38
CA ILE A 136 12.01 -14.59 15.91
C ILE A 136 12.02 -13.16 16.43
N PHE A 137 11.79 -12.19 15.56
CA PHE A 137 11.64 -10.78 15.89
C PHE A 137 10.32 -10.27 15.33
N ILE A 138 9.45 -9.78 16.19
CA ILE A 138 8.22 -9.09 15.78
C ILE A 138 8.48 -7.58 15.78
N HIS A 139 8.26 -6.93 14.66
CA HIS A 139 8.43 -5.50 14.50
C HIS A 139 7.08 -4.80 14.34
N ARG A 140 6.73 -3.96 15.32
CA ARG A 140 5.53 -3.09 15.33
C ARG A 140 5.91 -1.61 15.24
N ASP A 141 7.19 -1.32 15.20
CA ASP A 141 7.78 0.01 15.21
C ASP A 141 8.10 0.56 13.81
N GLU A 142 7.97 -0.25 12.77
CA GLU A 142 8.22 0.17 11.40
C GLU A 142 6.96 0.61 10.66
N GLY A 143 7.12 1.58 9.75
CA GLY A 143 6.03 2.04 8.91
C GLY A 143 6.43 3.26 8.08
N HIS A 144 5.43 3.96 7.59
CA HIS A 144 5.60 5.23 6.88
C HIS A 144 4.45 6.18 7.20
N TYR A 145 4.68 7.45 6.96
CA TYR A 145 3.63 8.46 7.06
C TYR A 145 2.98 8.68 5.68
N GLY A 146 1.67 8.78 5.63
CA GLY A 146 0.95 9.16 4.41
C GLY A 146 1.28 10.60 4.00
N ASN A 147 1.36 11.51 5.00
CA ASN A 147 1.88 12.87 4.84
C ASN A 147 3.09 13.04 5.75
N LEU A 148 4.22 13.46 5.18
CA LEU A 148 5.46 13.65 5.94
C LEU A 148 5.24 14.69 7.06
N GLY A 149 5.54 14.29 8.30
CA GLY A 149 5.39 15.17 9.47
C GLY A 149 4.01 15.12 10.17
N ASP A 150 3.03 14.46 9.59
CA ASP A 150 1.72 14.27 10.20
C ASP A 150 1.61 12.88 10.86
N THR A 151 1.75 12.86 12.19
CA THR A 151 1.70 11.62 12.98
C THR A 151 0.36 10.89 12.91
N ALA A 152 -0.74 11.59 12.58
CA ALA A 152 -2.05 10.98 12.41
C ALA A 152 -2.15 10.12 11.14
N THR A 153 -1.22 10.29 10.20
CA THR A 153 -1.17 9.52 8.94
C THR A 153 -0.22 8.33 9.01
N TRP A 154 0.16 7.88 10.20
CA TRP A 154 1.02 6.72 10.38
C TRP A 154 0.39 5.44 9.84
N MET A 155 1.10 4.76 8.96
CA MET A 155 0.75 3.46 8.41
C MET A 155 1.78 2.43 8.87
N PRO A 156 1.44 1.55 9.81
CA PRO A 156 2.36 0.54 10.31
C PRO A 156 2.65 -0.51 9.22
N ASN A 157 3.88 -0.99 9.20
CA ASN A 157 4.32 -2.14 8.41
C ASN A 157 4.61 -3.31 9.35
N LEU A 158 3.55 -3.97 9.79
CA LEU A 158 3.62 -5.06 10.75
C LEU A 158 4.24 -6.30 10.12
N HIS A 159 5.36 -6.74 10.64
CA HIS A 159 6.07 -7.92 10.13
C HIS A 159 6.90 -8.60 11.20
N ALA A 160 7.24 -9.85 10.92
CA ALA A 160 8.18 -10.59 11.74
C ALA A 160 9.36 -11.10 10.90
N HIS A 161 10.53 -11.18 11.51
CA HIS A 161 11.70 -11.84 10.96
C HIS A 161 11.92 -13.16 11.68
N ILE A 162 12.12 -14.23 10.92
CA ILE A 162 12.47 -15.54 11.46
C ILE A 162 13.78 -15.96 10.82
N VAL A 163 14.80 -16.18 11.66
CA VAL A 163 16.10 -16.69 11.24
C VAL A 163 16.14 -18.19 11.45
N TRP A 164 16.46 -18.92 10.38
CA TRP A 164 16.43 -20.37 10.32
C TRP A 164 17.81 -20.97 10.15
N ASP A 165 18.06 -22.09 10.85
CA ASP A 165 19.06 -23.09 10.47
C ASP A 165 18.43 -24.03 9.44
N TRP A 166 18.99 -24.03 8.24
CA TRP A 166 18.46 -24.79 7.09
C TRP A 166 19.21 -26.06 6.82
N MET A 167 19.89 -26.60 7.86
CA MET A 167 20.74 -27.77 7.73
C MET A 167 20.18 -28.98 8.48
N ASN A 168 20.30 -30.14 7.87
CA ASN A 168 20.10 -31.40 8.56
C ASN A 168 21.40 -31.76 9.27
N HIS A 169 21.37 -31.74 10.61
CA HIS A 169 22.56 -31.94 11.46
C HIS A 169 23.02 -33.39 11.52
N ASP A 170 22.17 -34.37 11.15
CA ASP A 170 22.57 -35.78 11.08
C ASP A 170 23.43 -36.06 9.86
N THR A 171 23.11 -35.43 8.77
CA THR A 171 23.76 -35.69 7.47
C THR A 171 24.77 -34.61 7.05
N GLY A 172 24.76 -33.45 7.69
CA GLY A 172 25.54 -32.27 7.27
C GLY A 172 25.12 -31.68 5.93
N LYS A 173 23.90 -31.96 5.46
CA LYS A 173 23.38 -31.47 4.18
C LYS A 173 22.28 -30.42 4.40
N SER A 174 22.12 -29.54 3.42
CA SER A 174 21.03 -28.57 3.45
C SER A 174 19.67 -29.29 3.27
N CYS A 175 18.67 -28.90 4.06
CA CYS A 175 17.28 -29.28 3.84
C CYS A 175 16.80 -28.75 2.47
N LYS A 176 16.20 -29.63 1.69
CA LYS A 176 15.74 -29.31 0.34
C LYS A 176 14.23 -29.16 0.38
N LEU A 177 13.76 -27.95 0.26
CA LEU A 177 12.34 -27.64 0.08
C LEU A 177 12.15 -27.21 -1.37
N ASP A 178 11.27 -27.92 -2.07
CA ASP A 178 10.83 -27.59 -3.42
C ASP A 178 9.69 -26.55 -3.39
N GLU A 179 9.19 -26.21 -4.55
CA GLU A 179 8.12 -25.22 -4.70
C GLU A 179 6.81 -25.67 -4.03
N LYS A 180 6.53 -26.98 -4.03
CA LYS A 180 5.36 -27.54 -3.35
C LYS A 180 5.48 -27.35 -1.82
N CYS A 181 6.60 -27.75 -1.23
CA CYS A 181 6.88 -27.54 0.21
C CYS A 181 6.78 -26.04 0.59
N MET A 182 7.32 -25.15 -0.25
CA MET A 182 7.21 -23.72 -0.02
C MET A 182 5.76 -23.22 -0.11
N GLY A 183 4.95 -23.83 -0.98
CA GLY A 183 3.52 -23.57 -1.08
C GLY A 183 2.74 -24.04 0.15
N GLU A 184 3.05 -25.23 0.66
CA GLU A 184 2.48 -25.80 1.87
C GLU A 184 2.83 -24.95 3.10
N MET A 185 4.07 -24.49 3.20
CA MET A 185 4.54 -23.57 4.26
C MET A 185 3.74 -22.26 4.29
N GLN A 186 3.36 -21.69 3.13
CA GLN A 186 2.49 -20.51 3.08
C GLN A 186 1.09 -20.79 3.63
N THR A 187 0.56 -22.00 3.41
CA THR A 187 -0.74 -22.42 3.93
C THR A 187 -0.67 -22.61 5.44
N LEU A 188 0.32 -23.36 5.91
CA LEU A 188 0.57 -23.59 7.32
C LEU A 188 0.73 -22.29 8.11
N LEU A 189 1.48 -21.32 7.55
CA LEU A 189 1.63 -20.00 8.15
C LEU A 189 0.27 -19.30 8.31
N ALA A 190 -0.56 -19.34 7.27
CA ALA A 190 -1.87 -18.70 7.32
C ALA A 190 -2.79 -19.32 8.37
N GLU A 191 -2.73 -20.63 8.53
CA GLU A 191 -3.45 -21.38 9.56
C GLU A 191 -2.97 -21.02 10.97
N CYS A 192 -1.64 -21.05 11.22
CA CYS A 192 -1.07 -20.72 12.51
C CYS A 192 -1.35 -19.28 12.96
N LEU A 193 -1.39 -18.32 12.00
CA LEU A 193 -1.65 -16.92 12.30
C LEU A 193 -3.14 -16.53 12.23
N GLU A 194 -4.02 -17.48 11.90
CA GLU A 194 -5.45 -17.23 11.68
C GLU A 194 -5.68 -16.05 10.69
N MET A 195 -4.95 -16.08 9.59
CA MET A 195 -4.98 -15.07 8.53
C MET A 195 -5.31 -15.70 7.19
N GLU A 196 -5.75 -14.90 6.22
CA GLU A 196 -5.88 -15.40 4.85
C GLU A 196 -4.51 -15.64 4.22
N ARG A 197 -4.38 -16.74 3.48
CA ARG A 197 -3.17 -16.97 2.68
C ARG A 197 -3.06 -15.94 1.56
N GLY A 198 -1.85 -15.41 1.35
CA GLY A 198 -1.53 -14.59 0.19
C GLY A 198 -1.74 -15.35 -1.13
N ILE A 199 -2.05 -14.62 -2.20
CA ILE A 199 -2.27 -15.22 -3.52
C ILE A 199 -0.92 -15.65 -4.11
N SER A 200 -0.86 -16.88 -4.65
CA SER A 200 0.36 -17.39 -5.30
C SER A 200 0.84 -16.46 -6.43
N LYS A 201 2.15 -16.30 -6.53
CA LYS A 201 2.79 -15.57 -7.64
C LYS A 201 2.43 -16.15 -9.01
N ASP A 202 2.18 -17.46 -9.11
CA ASP A 202 1.80 -18.15 -10.35
C ASP A 202 0.43 -17.70 -10.85
N LEU A 203 -0.49 -17.39 -9.93
CA LEU A 203 -1.80 -16.86 -10.26
C LEU A 203 -1.77 -15.34 -10.54
N THR A 204 -0.90 -14.61 -9.87
CA THR A 204 -0.84 -13.15 -10.00
C THR A 204 0.09 -12.68 -11.12
N GLY A 205 1.01 -13.53 -11.58
CA GLY A 205 2.10 -13.17 -12.49
C GLY A 205 3.08 -12.14 -11.91
N LYS A 206 2.90 -11.72 -10.66
CA LYS A 206 3.73 -10.71 -10.02
C LYS A 206 5.04 -11.32 -9.55
N LYS A 207 6.15 -10.76 -10.00
CA LYS A 207 7.47 -11.09 -9.44
C LYS A 207 7.59 -10.45 -8.07
N HIS A 208 8.27 -11.17 -7.16
CA HIS A 208 8.68 -10.55 -5.89
C HIS A 208 9.63 -9.40 -6.21
N LEU A 209 9.25 -8.20 -5.75
CA LEU A 209 10.09 -7.03 -5.86
C LEU A 209 10.93 -6.90 -4.60
N GLU A 210 12.22 -6.60 -4.75
CA GLU A 210 13.02 -6.15 -3.63
C GLU A 210 12.38 -4.89 -3.02
N ARG A 211 12.60 -4.65 -1.73
CA ARG A 211 11.97 -3.54 -1.00
C ARG A 211 12.07 -2.21 -1.75
N THR A 212 13.25 -1.89 -2.28
CA THR A 212 13.49 -0.66 -3.03
C THR A 212 12.63 -0.60 -4.29
N ASP A 213 12.58 -1.70 -5.06
CA ASP A 213 11.79 -1.79 -6.29
C ASP A 213 10.29 -1.73 -6.00
N PHE A 214 9.85 -2.34 -4.89
CA PHE A 214 8.46 -2.26 -4.44
C PHE A 214 8.07 -0.81 -4.09
N ILE A 215 8.92 -0.10 -3.34
CA ILE A 215 8.69 1.31 -2.99
C ILE A 215 8.62 2.17 -4.26
N ILE A 216 9.56 1.99 -5.19
CA ILE A 216 9.57 2.72 -6.47
C ILE A 216 8.30 2.43 -7.27
N ALA A 217 7.91 1.15 -7.38
CA ALA A 217 6.70 0.76 -8.10
C ALA A 217 5.43 1.35 -7.47
N LYS A 218 5.35 1.35 -6.13
CA LYS A 218 4.24 1.94 -5.38
C LYS A 218 4.17 3.45 -5.58
N GLN A 219 5.29 4.17 -5.44
CA GLN A 219 5.36 5.61 -5.67
C GLN A 219 4.97 6.00 -7.10
N LYS A 220 5.40 5.20 -8.10
CA LYS A 220 5.00 5.41 -9.49
C LYS A 220 3.49 5.24 -9.67
N GLN A 221 2.90 4.20 -9.07
CA GLN A 221 1.47 3.97 -9.12
C GLN A 221 0.68 5.10 -8.44
N GLU A 222 1.12 5.56 -7.28
CA GLU A 222 0.50 6.68 -6.55
C GLU A 222 0.60 7.98 -7.35
N ALA A 223 1.75 8.25 -7.97
CA ALA A 223 1.93 9.42 -8.84
C ALA A 223 1.03 9.38 -10.08
N GLU A 224 0.85 8.21 -10.71
CA GLU A 224 -0.07 8.03 -11.84
C GLU A 224 -1.53 8.21 -11.40
N GLN A 225 -1.91 7.69 -10.24
CA GLN A 225 -3.27 7.89 -9.68
C GLN A 225 -3.54 9.37 -9.39
N ALA A 226 -2.61 10.05 -8.71
CA ALA A 226 -2.73 11.48 -8.41
C ALA A 226 -2.81 12.33 -9.69
N LYS A 227 -2.06 11.98 -10.74
CA LYS A 227 -2.13 12.64 -12.04
C LYS A 227 -3.49 12.44 -12.71
N ALA A 228 -4.01 11.22 -12.72
CA ALA A 228 -5.32 10.90 -13.28
C ALA A 228 -6.46 11.59 -12.50
N GLU A 229 -6.35 11.69 -11.19
CA GLU A 229 -7.31 12.39 -10.33
C GLU A 229 -7.30 13.91 -10.58
N LYS A 230 -6.10 14.48 -10.73
CA LYS A 230 -5.93 15.89 -11.10
C LYS A 230 -6.53 16.21 -12.48
N GLU A 231 -6.32 15.33 -13.46
CA GLU A 231 -6.93 15.50 -14.81
C GLU A 231 -8.46 15.43 -14.74
N LYS A 232 -9.02 14.49 -13.95
CA LYS A 232 -10.48 14.43 -13.72
C LYS A 232 -11.02 15.69 -13.05
N ALA A 233 -10.31 16.22 -12.05
CA ALA A 233 -10.70 17.45 -11.37
C ALA A 233 -10.66 18.68 -12.34
N VAL A 234 -9.64 18.76 -13.19
CA VAL A 234 -9.53 19.84 -14.21
C VAL A 234 -10.67 19.75 -15.23
N THR A 235 -10.97 18.56 -15.74
CA THR A 235 -12.08 18.37 -16.69
C THR A 235 -13.45 18.65 -16.07
N ALA A 236 -13.66 18.24 -14.81
CA ALA A 236 -14.88 18.54 -14.07
C ALA A 236 -15.05 20.05 -13.84
N LYS A 237 -13.97 20.76 -13.49
CA LYS A 237 -13.98 22.22 -13.32
C LYS A 237 -14.31 22.92 -14.63
N ALA A 238 -13.68 22.54 -15.74
CA ALA A 238 -13.95 23.12 -17.06
C ALA A 238 -15.40 22.92 -17.50
N LYS A 239 -15.97 21.72 -17.23
CA LYS A 239 -17.39 21.43 -17.51
C LYS A 239 -18.33 22.30 -16.67
N ALA A 240 -18.08 22.44 -15.38
CA ALA A 240 -18.87 23.27 -14.49
C ALA A 240 -18.81 24.77 -14.88
N GLU A 241 -17.65 25.24 -15.33
CA GLU A 241 -17.47 26.61 -15.81
C GLU A 241 -18.22 26.87 -17.14
N ALA A 242 -18.18 25.92 -18.07
CA ALA A 242 -18.95 26.00 -19.29
C ALA A 242 -20.48 26.01 -19.04
N GLU A 243 -20.95 25.17 -18.12
CA GLU A 243 -22.36 25.13 -17.72
C GLU A 243 -22.78 26.44 -17.03
N ARG A 244 -21.95 27.00 -16.15
CA ARG A 244 -22.20 28.31 -15.53
C ARG A 244 -22.30 29.42 -16.57
N ASN A 245 -21.38 29.47 -17.52
CA ASN A 245 -21.39 30.46 -18.58
C ASN A 245 -22.67 30.34 -19.48
N SER A 246 -23.10 29.11 -19.76
CA SER A 246 -24.35 28.86 -20.50
C SER A 246 -25.58 29.39 -19.73
N ILE A 247 -25.66 29.14 -18.44
CA ILE A 247 -26.73 29.64 -17.56
C ILE A 247 -26.73 31.19 -17.54
N GLU A 248 -25.56 31.80 -17.45
CA GLU A 248 -25.42 33.26 -17.42
C GLU A 248 -25.92 33.90 -18.71
N VAL A 249 -25.57 33.33 -19.88
CA VAL A 249 -26.07 33.76 -21.18
C VAL A 249 -27.60 33.62 -21.26
N GLU A 250 -28.15 32.51 -20.80
CA GLU A 250 -29.62 32.29 -20.81
C GLU A 250 -30.33 33.26 -19.87
N ASN A 251 -29.79 33.53 -18.70
CA ASN A 251 -30.35 34.50 -17.76
C ASN A 251 -30.33 35.92 -18.30
N LYS A 252 -29.25 36.32 -19.01
CA LYS A 252 -29.15 37.60 -19.66
C LYS A 252 -30.22 37.75 -20.75
N ALA A 253 -30.37 36.72 -21.59
CA ALA A 253 -31.41 36.74 -22.64
C ALA A 253 -32.85 36.81 -22.06
N LYS A 254 -33.11 36.10 -20.94
CA LYS A 254 -34.39 36.19 -20.23
C LYS A 254 -34.64 37.58 -19.65
N SER A 255 -33.62 38.21 -19.07
CA SER A 255 -33.71 39.58 -18.54
C SER A 255 -33.99 40.60 -19.63
N GLU A 256 -33.31 40.52 -20.78
CA GLU A 256 -33.54 41.40 -21.94
C GLU A 256 -34.95 41.23 -22.49
N ARG A 257 -35.46 39.98 -22.58
CA ARG A 257 -36.82 39.71 -23.01
C ARG A 257 -37.87 40.25 -22.02
N SER A 258 -37.62 40.13 -20.71
CA SER A 258 -38.49 40.70 -19.68
C SER A 258 -38.58 42.22 -19.80
N ALA A 259 -37.44 42.90 -19.94
CA ALA A 259 -37.39 44.35 -20.13
C ALA A 259 -38.14 44.84 -21.39
N ALA A 260 -38.04 44.09 -22.52
CA ALA A 260 -38.76 44.36 -23.71
C ALA A 260 -40.30 44.24 -23.55
N LEU A 261 -40.73 43.16 -22.83
CA LEU A 261 -42.13 42.97 -22.51
C LEU A 261 -42.70 44.05 -21.58
N ASP A 262 -41.92 44.46 -20.57
CA ASP A 262 -42.31 45.55 -19.66
C ASP A 262 -42.46 46.87 -20.39
N SER A 263 -41.60 47.18 -21.38
CA SER A 263 -41.72 48.32 -22.23
C SER A 263 -42.99 48.28 -23.09
N GLU A 264 -43.27 47.11 -23.71
CA GLU A 264 -44.50 46.93 -24.51
C GLU A 264 -45.79 47.08 -23.67
N ILE A 265 -45.77 46.54 -22.46
CA ILE A 265 -46.88 46.68 -21.50
C ILE A 265 -47.10 48.18 -21.16
N ALA A 266 -46.02 48.90 -20.84
CA ALA A 266 -46.07 50.32 -20.55
C ALA A 266 -46.67 51.15 -21.71
N ASP A 267 -46.25 50.83 -22.97
CA ASP A 267 -46.79 51.50 -24.16
C ASP A 267 -48.28 51.16 -24.41
N LYS A 268 -48.67 49.91 -24.20
CA LYS A 268 -50.09 49.51 -24.25
C LYS A 268 -50.94 50.20 -23.17
N GLN A 269 -50.40 50.36 -21.97
CA GLN A 269 -51.05 51.08 -20.89
C GLN A 269 -51.24 52.56 -21.22
N LYS A 270 -50.17 53.24 -21.73
CA LYS A 270 -50.29 54.63 -22.19
C LYS A 270 -51.36 54.82 -23.26
N LYS A 271 -51.40 53.92 -24.28
CA LYS A 271 -52.43 53.94 -25.30
C LYS A 271 -53.83 53.76 -24.70
N ARG A 272 -54.02 52.82 -23.83
CA ARG A 272 -55.30 52.58 -23.17
C ARG A 272 -55.75 53.80 -22.35
N ASP A 273 -54.84 54.42 -21.59
CA ASP A 273 -55.14 55.59 -20.76
C ASP A 273 -55.44 56.83 -21.63
N ALA A 274 -54.81 56.95 -22.79
CA ALA A 274 -55.13 57.98 -23.79
C ALA A 274 -56.57 57.76 -24.35
N ILE A 275 -56.92 56.53 -24.75
CA ILE A 275 -58.26 56.20 -25.25
C ILE A 275 -59.30 56.48 -24.13
N ARG A 276 -59.02 56.09 -22.86
CA ARG A 276 -59.94 56.37 -21.79
C ARG A 276 -60.14 57.85 -21.54
N ARG A 277 -59.10 58.69 -21.61
CA ARG A 277 -59.24 60.16 -21.55
C ARG A 277 -60.08 60.69 -22.63
N ASN A 278 -59.83 60.32 -23.87
CA ASN A 278 -60.61 60.79 -25.02
C ASN A 278 -62.09 60.35 -24.89
N MET A 279 -62.38 59.17 -24.37
CA MET A 279 -63.78 58.74 -24.12
C MET A 279 -64.43 59.58 -22.99
N VAL A 280 -63.71 59.92 -21.94
CA VAL A 280 -64.22 60.75 -20.87
C VAL A 280 -64.48 62.14 -21.32
N ASP A 281 -63.53 62.74 -22.10
CA ASP A 281 -63.64 64.06 -22.66
C ASP A 281 -64.83 64.12 -23.67
N GLY A 282 -65.01 63.11 -24.55
CA GLY A 282 -66.16 63.01 -25.43
C GLY A 282 -67.51 62.86 -24.76
N ILE A 283 -67.55 62.17 -23.56
CA ILE A 283 -68.77 62.10 -22.77
C ILE A 283 -69.04 63.44 -22.09
N LEU A 284 -68.06 64.14 -21.59
CA LEU A 284 -68.18 65.42 -20.94
C LEU A 284 -68.70 66.48 -21.98
N ASP A 285 -68.16 66.44 -23.20
CA ASP A 285 -68.62 67.31 -24.29
C ASP A 285 -70.07 67.00 -24.65
N SER A 286 -70.48 65.75 -24.72
CA SER A 286 -71.86 65.34 -25.02
C SER A 286 -72.85 65.75 -23.93
N VAL A 287 -72.44 65.65 -22.65
CA VAL A 287 -73.29 66.12 -21.53
C VAL A 287 -73.37 67.65 -21.46
N GLY A 288 -72.23 68.34 -21.74
CA GLY A 288 -72.20 69.81 -21.84
C GLY A 288 -73.15 70.36 -22.86
N LEU A 289 -73.18 69.76 -24.08
CA LEU A 289 -74.12 70.11 -25.12
C LEU A 289 -75.62 69.83 -24.75
N SER A 290 -75.81 68.76 -23.99
CA SER A 290 -77.16 68.44 -23.49
C SER A 290 -77.70 69.44 -22.47
N LEU A 291 -76.80 69.99 -21.63
CA LEU A 291 -77.17 71.01 -20.61
C LEU A 291 -77.41 72.35 -21.19
N ILE A 292 -76.83 72.72 -22.35
CA ILE A 292 -77.09 73.96 -23.04
C ILE A 292 -78.44 73.89 -23.72
N HIS A 293 -78.98 72.76 -24.11
CA HIS A 293 -80.31 72.58 -24.70
C HIS A 293 -81.53 72.54 -23.74
N ILE A 294 -81.27 72.47 -22.44
CA ILE A 294 -82.30 72.43 -21.41
C ILE A 294 -82.54 73.82 -20.81
N SER A 295 -81.80 74.85 -21.18
CA SER A 295 -81.91 76.23 -20.72
C SER A 295 -82.54 77.23 -21.65
N GLU A 296 -83.35 76.78 -22.63
CA GLU A 296 -84.30 77.64 -23.42
C GLU A 296 -85.71 77.33 -23.11
#